data_eac34b196c0e0facf884c15f197de52c
#
_entry.id   eac34b196c0e0facf884c15f197de52c
#
_cell.length_a   1.000
_cell.length_b   1.000
_cell.length_c   1.000
_cell.angle_alpha   90.00
_cell.angle_beta   90.00
_cell.angle_gamma   90.00
#
_symmetry.space_group_name_H-M   'P 1'
#
loop_
_entity.id
_entity.type
_entity.pdbx_description
1 polymer ?
#
loop_
_entity_poly.entity_id
_entity_poly.type
_entity_poly.pdbx_seq_one_letter_code
_entity_poly.pdbx_strand_id
1 'polypeptide(L)' 'VVEGNTSGEVEEEDNAWASMTIVEHINCIIEETNVSSKEAIKEVAKLRGLPKRDVYNEFHQ' A
#
# COMPACT_ATOMS: atom_id res chain seq x y z
N VAL A 1 26.10 13.75 1.44
CA VAL A 1 25.86 12.48 1.39
C VAL A 1 24.47 12.14 1.69
N VAL A 2 24.01 12.47 2.67
CA VAL A 2 22.74 12.10 2.95
C VAL A 2 21.72 12.88 2.29
N GLU A 3 22.02 13.99 1.89
CA GLU A 3 21.08 14.83 1.36
C GLU A 3 20.44 14.30 0.17
N GLY A 4 21.13 13.95 -0.76
CA GLY A 4 20.55 13.46 -1.96
C GLY A 4 19.62 12.32 -1.67
N ASN A 5 19.91 11.65 -0.64
CA ASN A 5 19.13 10.51 -0.31
C ASN A 5 17.73 10.81 0.01
N THR A 6 17.49 11.98 0.48
CA THR A 6 16.17 12.33 0.87
C THR A 6 15.19 12.12 -0.25
N SER A 7 15.52 12.56 -1.41
CA SER A 7 14.63 12.38 -2.53
C SER A 7 14.47 10.93 -2.84
N GLY A 8 15.57 10.22 -2.85
CA GLY A 8 15.51 8.83 -3.15
C GLY A 8 14.66 8.09 -2.16
N GLU A 9 14.76 8.51 -0.93
CA GLU A 9 13.99 7.85 0.10
C GLU A 9 12.52 7.99 -0.12
N VAL A 10 12.10 9.15 -0.52
CA VAL A 10 10.70 9.35 -0.77
C VAL A 10 10.20 8.42 -1.84
N GLU A 11 10.99 8.26 -2.89
CA GLU A 11 10.58 7.37 -3.94
C GLU A 11 10.58 5.94 -3.46
N GLU A 12 11.53 5.59 -2.63
CA GLU A 12 11.58 4.26 -2.13
C GLU A 12 10.36 3.95 -1.30
N GLU A 13 9.90 4.92 -0.55
CA GLU A 13 8.70 4.70 0.22
C GLU A 13 7.53 4.41 -0.67
N ASP A 14 7.44 5.10 -1.77
CA ASP A 14 6.36 4.84 -2.69
C ASP A 14 6.46 3.44 -3.23
N ASN A 15 7.67 2.93 -3.35
CA ASN A 15 7.87 1.60 -3.88
C ASN A 15 7.94 0.54 -2.80
N ALA A 16 7.91 0.93 -1.57
CA ALA A 16 8.02 -0.03 -0.49
C ALA A 16 6.93 -1.07 -0.58
N TRP A 17 5.71 -0.66 -0.92
CA TRP A 17 4.61 -1.60 -1.02
C TRP A 17 4.62 -2.34 -2.34
N ALA A 18 5.46 -1.98 -3.27
CA ALA A 18 5.51 -2.67 -4.55
C ALA A 18 6.02 -4.09 -4.38
N SER A 19 6.86 -4.32 -3.38
CA SER A 19 7.36 -5.66 -3.17
C SER A 19 6.43 -6.45 -2.24
N MET A 20 5.38 -5.85 -1.75
CA MET A 20 4.42 -6.54 -0.92
C MET A 20 3.25 -7.00 -1.75
N THR A 21 2.64 -8.08 -1.34
CA THR A 21 1.42 -8.49 -2.00
C THR A 21 0.32 -7.52 -1.61
N ILE A 22 -0.76 -7.57 -2.35
CA ILE A 22 -1.89 -6.71 -2.06
C ILE A 22 -2.41 -6.99 -0.65
N VAL A 23 -2.44 -8.25 -0.26
CA VAL A 23 -2.92 -8.63 1.06
C VAL A 23 -2.03 -8.03 2.14
N GLU A 24 -0.72 -8.14 1.95
CA GLU A 24 0.22 -7.59 2.92
C GLU A 24 0.10 -6.08 3.00
N HIS A 25 -0.09 -5.46 1.86
CA HIS A 25 -0.24 -4.01 1.82
C HIS A 25 -1.49 -3.59 2.61
N ILE A 26 -2.58 -4.32 2.42
CA ILE A 26 -3.82 -4.03 3.13
C ILE A 26 -3.62 -4.16 4.63
N ASN A 27 -3.00 -5.25 5.05
CA ASN A 27 -2.75 -5.47 6.46
C ASN A 27 -1.86 -4.38 7.05
N CYS A 28 -0.88 -3.95 6.28
CA CYS A 28 0.01 -2.91 6.73
C CYS A 28 -0.77 -1.62 6.99
N ILE A 29 -1.65 -1.27 6.09
CA ILE A 29 -2.45 -0.06 6.26
C ILE A 29 -3.37 -0.19 7.47
N ILE A 30 -3.96 -1.36 7.65
CA ILE A 30 -4.83 -1.57 8.78
C ILE A 30 -4.08 -1.36 10.08
N GLU A 31 -2.86 -1.86 10.15
CA GLU A 31 -2.08 -1.73 11.36
C GLU A 31 -1.59 -0.31 11.57
N GLU A 32 -1.26 0.37 10.50
CA GLU A 32 -0.71 1.71 10.63
C GLU A 32 -1.76 2.74 10.97
N THR A 33 -2.92 2.62 10.35
CA THR A 33 -3.95 3.64 10.51
C THR A 33 -5.14 3.15 11.30
N ASN A 34 -5.15 1.88 11.65
CA ASN A 34 -6.25 1.32 12.42
C ASN A 34 -7.59 1.50 11.72
N VAL A 35 -7.61 1.27 10.43
CA VAL A 35 -8.86 1.34 9.68
C VAL A 35 -9.36 -0.07 9.44
N SER A 36 -10.60 -0.19 9.02
CA SER A 36 -11.15 -1.50 8.72
C SER A 36 -10.58 -2.00 7.40
N SER A 37 -10.76 -3.29 7.13
CA SER A 37 -10.22 -3.85 5.90
C SER A 37 -10.85 -3.19 4.69
N LYS A 38 -12.11 -2.80 4.78
CA LYS A 38 -12.74 -2.10 3.67
C LYS A 38 -12.02 -0.81 3.35
N GLU A 39 -11.69 -0.07 4.38
CA GLU A 39 -10.98 1.18 4.20
C GLU A 39 -9.59 0.94 3.64
N ALA A 40 -8.92 -0.09 4.15
CA ALA A 40 -7.59 -0.41 3.67
C ALA A 40 -7.63 -0.81 2.19
N ILE A 41 -8.61 -1.58 1.79
CA ILE A 41 -8.76 -1.97 0.40
C ILE A 41 -8.91 -0.73 -0.47
N LYS A 42 -9.70 0.21 -0.01
CA LYS A 42 -9.90 1.43 -0.75
C LYS A 42 -8.59 2.19 -0.93
N GLU A 43 -7.82 2.28 0.15
CA GLU A 43 -6.55 2.98 0.10
C GLU A 43 -5.57 2.29 -0.86
N VAL A 44 -5.47 0.97 -0.73
CA VAL A 44 -4.57 0.22 -1.57
C VAL A 44 -4.95 0.37 -3.04
N ALA A 45 -6.24 0.29 -3.33
CA ALA A 45 -6.69 0.45 -4.70
C ALA A 45 -6.30 1.80 -5.25
N LYS A 46 -6.43 2.83 -4.42
CA LYS A 46 -6.10 4.17 -4.84
C LYS A 46 -4.61 4.32 -5.06
N LEU A 47 -3.82 3.82 -4.13
CA LEU A 47 -2.37 3.96 -4.23
C LEU A 47 -1.81 3.18 -5.40
N ARG A 48 -2.36 2.04 -5.69
CA ARG A 48 -1.85 1.20 -6.77
C ARG A 48 -2.51 1.46 -8.11
N GLY A 49 -3.54 2.30 -8.11
CA GLY A 49 -4.24 2.58 -9.35
C GLY A 49 -5.06 1.41 -9.83
N LEU A 50 -5.57 0.61 -8.91
CA LEU A 50 -6.37 -0.55 -9.24
C LEU A 50 -7.81 -0.32 -8.79
N PRO A 51 -8.76 -1.03 -9.40
CA PRO A 51 -10.14 -0.95 -8.94
C PRO A 51 -10.28 -1.69 -7.61
N LYS A 52 -11.16 -1.20 -6.78
CA LYS A 52 -11.40 -1.83 -5.49
C LYS A 52 -11.73 -3.31 -5.64
N ARG A 53 -12.43 -3.62 -6.71
CA ARG A 53 -12.83 -4.98 -6.97
C ARG A 53 -11.63 -5.91 -7.06
N ASP A 54 -10.60 -5.49 -7.80
CA ASP A 54 -9.40 -6.30 -7.94
C ASP A 54 -8.71 -6.48 -6.60
N VAL A 55 -8.59 -5.41 -5.86
CA VAL A 55 -7.93 -5.46 -4.56
C VAL A 55 -8.73 -6.36 -3.62
N TYR A 56 -10.03 -6.23 -3.66
CA TYR A 56 -10.89 -7.03 -2.80
C TYR A 56 -10.73 -8.52 -3.13
N ASN A 57 -10.69 -8.85 -4.42
CA ASN A 57 -10.51 -10.22 -4.83
C ASN A 57 -9.20 -10.79 -4.34
N GLU A 58 -8.14 -10.00 -4.44
CA GLU A 58 -6.85 -10.45 -3.97
C GLU A 58 -6.86 -10.68 -2.45
N PHE A 59 -7.55 -9.83 -1.76
CA PHE A 59 -7.58 -9.92 -0.31
C PHE A 59 -8.37 -11.14 0.15
N HIS A 60 -9.37 -11.51 -0.59
CA HIS A 60 -10.24 -12.63 -0.23
C HIS A 60 -9.91 -13.93 -0.92
N GLN A 61 -8.81 -13.98 -1.58
CA GLN A 61 -8.42 -15.19 -2.28
C GLN A 61 -8.06 -16.35 -1.39
#